data_db02dcee152b08baceaa135711d59a0b
#
_entry.id   db02dcee152b08baceaa135711d59a0b
#
_cell.length_a   1.000
_cell.length_b   1.000
_cell.length_c   1.000
_cell.angle_alpha   90.00
_cell.angle_beta   90.00
_cell.angle_gamma   90.00
#
_symmetry.space_group_name_H-M   'P 1'
#
loop_
_entity.id
_entity.type
_entity.pdbx_description
1 polymer ?
#
loop_
_entity_poly.entity_id
_entity_poly.type
_entity_poly.pdbx_seq_one_letter_code
_entity_poly.pdbx_strand_id
1 'polypeptide(L)'
;MKNYQAKTLEEIIEQAAEDYGCDTSSLMYNVLEEKDGILGIGKSITAEVFTMDDVKEFLFDYMGDFFTGIDLELECAIEEKDNAFIVNLNADNNAVLIGKMGKTLSAFNTVIKAAVNAKFKKRIDILIDVNHYKSDRYYKLRGMAKRIGKQVQRDHVKVALDPMPNDERKVIHKALNEWHNIKTESEGEGSNRHVCISYVEDSAE
;
A
#
# COMPACT_ATOMS: atom_id res chain seq x y z
N MET A 1 -7.84 9.04 -18.81
CA MET A 1 -6.59 8.94 -19.61
C MET A 1 -6.87 9.29 -21.05
N LYS A 2 -6.04 10.19 -21.66
CA LYS A 2 -6.19 10.63 -23.06
C LYS A 2 -4.84 10.55 -23.79
N ASN A 3 -4.88 10.27 -25.11
CA ASN A 3 -3.68 10.23 -25.94
C ASN A 3 -3.50 11.55 -26.67
N TYR A 4 -2.28 12.07 -26.65
CA TYR A 4 -1.88 13.28 -27.34
C TYR A 4 -0.68 13.01 -28.23
N GLN A 5 -0.57 13.81 -29.31
CA GLN A 5 0.55 13.72 -30.24
C GLN A 5 1.01 15.12 -30.62
N ALA A 6 2.28 15.43 -30.44
CA ALA A 6 2.89 16.69 -30.83
C ALA A 6 4.38 16.50 -31.20
N LYS A 7 5.07 17.61 -31.53
CA LYS A 7 6.51 17.56 -31.84
C LYS A 7 7.38 17.47 -30.60
N THR A 8 6.92 18.01 -29.49
CA THR A 8 7.61 18.02 -28.21
C THR A 8 6.70 17.54 -27.08
N LEU A 9 7.29 17.11 -26.00
CA LEU A 9 6.56 16.70 -24.81
C LEU A 9 5.90 17.90 -24.11
N GLU A 10 6.56 19.06 -24.14
CA GLU A 10 6.03 20.31 -23.60
C GLU A 10 4.71 20.68 -24.28
N GLU A 11 4.65 20.62 -25.62
CA GLU A 11 3.39 20.87 -26.37
C GLU A 11 2.28 19.89 -25.96
N ILE A 12 2.60 18.62 -25.71
CA ILE A 12 1.64 17.61 -25.22
C ILE A 12 1.11 17.99 -23.84
N ILE A 13 2.00 18.37 -22.93
CA ILE A 13 1.63 18.72 -21.56
C ILE A 13 0.77 19.98 -21.53
N GLU A 14 1.09 21.00 -22.33
CA GLU A 14 0.29 22.23 -22.45
C GLU A 14 -1.12 21.95 -23.01
N GLN A 15 -1.23 21.17 -24.08
CA GLN A 15 -2.52 20.76 -24.65
C GLN A 15 -3.36 19.95 -23.65
N ALA A 16 -2.71 19.04 -22.95
CA ALA A 16 -3.38 18.23 -21.94
C ALA A 16 -3.85 19.09 -20.75
N ALA A 17 -3.06 20.06 -20.30
CA ALA A 17 -3.43 20.97 -19.22
C ALA A 17 -4.68 21.79 -19.57
N GLU A 18 -4.77 22.30 -20.81
CA GLU A 18 -5.96 22.96 -21.29
C GLU A 18 -7.19 22.05 -21.32
N ASP A 19 -7.03 20.82 -21.84
CA ASP A 19 -8.11 19.83 -21.98
C ASP A 19 -8.62 19.28 -20.63
N TYR A 20 -7.73 19.16 -19.63
CA TYR A 20 -8.08 18.73 -18.27
C TYR A 20 -8.49 19.91 -17.37
N GLY A 21 -8.18 21.15 -17.77
CA GLY A 21 -8.44 22.35 -16.97
C GLY A 21 -7.63 22.39 -15.68
N CYS A 22 -6.40 21.92 -15.70
CA CYS A 22 -5.52 21.82 -14.53
C CYS A 22 -4.11 22.35 -14.84
N ASP A 23 -3.30 22.53 -13.80
CA ASP A 23 -1.90 22.90 -13.96
C ASP A 23 -1.10 21.75 -14.58
N THR A 24 -0.08 22.07 -15.36
CA THR A 24 0.84 21.11 -15.99
C THR A 24 1.54 20.20 -14.95
N SER A 25 1.76 20.71 -13.74
CA SER A 25 2.36 19.95 -12.62
C SER A 25 1.47 18.84 -12.06
N SER A 26 0.15 18.90 -12.33
CA SER A 26 -0.83 17.88 -11.92
C SER A 26 -0.94 16.73 -12.91
N LEU A 27 -0.28 16.84 -14.06
CA LEU A 27 -0.33 15.86 -15.12
C LEU A 27 0.75 14.80 -14.95
N MET A 28 0.35 13.56 -15.18
CA MET A 28 1.26 12.41 -15.34
C MET A 28 1.16 11.90 -16.78
N TYR A 29 2.24 11.35 -17.31
CA TYR A 29 2.26 10.85 -18.66
C TYR A 29 3.12 9.61 -18.83
N ASN A 30 2.81 8.84 -19.88
CA ASN A 30 3.64 7.75 -20.39
C ASN A 30 3.89 7.99 -21.87
N VAL A 31 5.13 8.09 -22.29
CA VAL A 31 5.48 8.13 -23.71
C VAL A 31 5.22 6.76 -24.31
N LEU A 32 4.37 6.72 -25.34
CA LEU A 32 4.00 5.48 -26.05
C LEU A 32 4.87 5.27 -27.28
N GLU A 33 5.16 6.35 -28.02
CA GLU A 33 5.95 6.31 -29.26
C GLU A 33 6.71 7.63 -29.43
N GLU A 34 7.94 7.53 -29.86
CA GLU A 34 8.75 8.67 -30.29
C GLU A 34 9.31 8.35 -31.68
N LYS A 35 9.04 9.23 -32.66
CA LYS A 35 9.54 9.14 -34.03
C LYS A 35 10.54 10.25 -34.27
N ASP A 36 11.77 9.88 -34.59
CA ASP A 36 12.78 10.82 -35.05
C ASP A 36 12.50 11.25 -36.50
N GLY A 37 12.41 12.54 -36.71
CA GLY A 37 12.29 13.08 -38.08
C GLY A 37 13.63 13.07 -38.81
N ILE A 38 13.58 13.05 -40.15
CA ILE A 38 14.77 13.25 -40.99
C ILE A 38 14.98 14.76 -41.10
N LEU A 39 16.12 15.30 -40.68
CA LEU A 39 16.47 16.72 -40.65
C LEU A 39 15.43 17.60 -39.89
N GLY A 40 14.84 17.07 -38.83
CA GLY A 40 13.83 17.76 -38.02
C GLY A 40 12.42 17.77 -38.62
N ILE A 41 12.20 17.20 -39.82
CA ILE A 41 10.89 17.07 -40.43
C ILE A 41 10.30 15.70 -40.06
N GLY A 42 9.09 15.67 -39.44
CA GLY A 42 8.39 14.46 -39.07
C GLY A 42 8.69 13.95 -37.68
N LYS A 43 9.38 14.74 -36.80
CA LYS A 43 9.49 14.40 -35.37
C LYS A 43 8.10 14.43 -34.75
N SER A 44 7.76 13.37 -34.02
CA SER A 44 6.46 13.24 -33.39
C SER A 44 6.59 12.36 -32.13
N ILE A 45 6.01 12.84 -31.03
CA ILE A 45 5.88 12.13 -29.77
C ILE A 45 4.40 11.84 -29.54
N THR A 46 4.09 10.60 -29.20
CA THR A 46 2.75 10.20 -28.75
C THR A 46 2.85 9.83 -27.28
N ALA A 47 2.05 10.49 -26.45
CA ALA A 47 2.00 10.21 -25.02
C ALA A 47 0.56 10.04 -24.54
N GLU A 48 0.39 9.13 -23.60
CA GLU A 48 -0.83 8.99 -22.83
C GLU A 48 -0.71 9.83 -21.56
N VAL A 49 -1.64 10.78 -21.37
CA VAL A 49 -1.64 11.73 -20.25
C VAL A 49 -2.85 11.47 -19.35
N PHE A 50 -2.65 11.62 -18.05
CA PHE A 50 -3.67 11.39 -17.04
C PHE A 50 -3.40 12.20 -15.76
N THR A 51 -4.43 12.33 -14.93
CA THR A 51 -4.40 13.00 -13.62
C THR A 51 -4.62 12.00 -12.50
N MET A 52 -4.51 12.46 -11.24
CA MET A 52 -4.91 11.66 -10.08
C MET A 52 -6.42 11.37 -10.07
N ASP A 53 -7.26 12.25 -10.68
CA ASP A 53 -8.69 11.98 -10.81
C ASP A 53 -8.96 10.79 -11.74
N ASP A 54 -8.24 10.65 -12.86
CA ASP A 54 -8.32 9.46 -13.72
C ASP A 54 -7.97 8.17 -12.94
N VAL A 55 -6.98 8.25 -12.06
CA VAL A 55 -6.59 7.12 -11.21
C VAL A 55 -7.69 6.79 -10.20
N LYS A 56 -8.29 7.80 -9.59
CA LYS A 56 -9.39 7.67 -8.63
C LYS A 56 -10.63 7.04 -9.27
N GLU A 57 -11.00 7.50 -10.46
CA GLU A 57 -12.10 6.94 -11.25
C GLU A 57 -11.86 5.46 -11.56
N PHE A 58 -10.70 5.15 -12.14
CA PHE A 58 -10.33 3.75 -12.41
C PHE A 58 -10.35 2.88 -11.14
N LEU A 59 -9.81 3.40 -10.04
CA LEU A 59 -9.78 2.68 -8.77
C LEU A 59 -11.19 2.38 -8.27
N PHE A 60 -12.10 3.35 -8.35
CA PHE A 60 -13.49 3.20 -7.94
C PHE A 60 -14.22 2.15 -8.79
N ASP A 61 -14.10 2.24 -10.12
CA ASP A 61 -14.74 1.31 -11.06
C ASP A 61 -14.18 -0.12 -10.90
N TYR A 62 -12.85 -0.25 -10.85
CA TYR A 62 -12.20 -1.56 -10.69
C TYR A 62 -12.60 -2.25 -9.38
N MET A 63 -12.72 -1.49 -8.29
CA MET A 63 -13.16 -2.04 -7.01
C MET A 63 -14.65 -2.40 -7.03
N GLY A 64 -15.49 -1.56 -7.66
CA GLY A 64 -16.91 -1.85 -7.85
C GLY A 64 -17.13 -3.17 -8.59
N ASP A 65 -16.47 -3.34 -9.73
CA ASP A 65 -16.53 -4.57 -10.51
C ASP A 65 -16.01 -5.78 -9.73
N PHE A 66 -14.90 -5.60 -9.01
CA PHE A 66 -14.28 -6.67 -8.22
C PHE A 66 -15.21 -7.17 -7.11
N PHE A 67 -15.81 -6.27 -6.33
CA PHE A 67 -16.67 -6.64 -5.21
C PHE A 67 -18.04 -7.14 -5.66
N THR A 68 -18.59 -6.57 -6.74
CA THR A 68 -19.79 -7.10 -7.39
C THR A 68 -19.58 -8.53 -7.90
N GLY A 69 -18.40 -8.81 -8.46
CA GLY A 69 -18.05 -10.16 -8.95
C GLY A 69 -17.95 -11.25 -7.87
N ILE A 70 -17.88 -10.86 -6.59
CA ILE A 70 -17.87 -11.78 -5.45
C ILE A 70 -19.10 -11.67 -4.55
N ASP A 71 -20.18 -11.04 -5.04
CA ASP A 71 -21.45 -10.82 -4.34
C ASP A 71 -21.27 -10.16 -2.95
N LEU A 72 -20.37 -9.17 -2.87
CA LEU A 72 -20.10 -8.45 -1.64
C LEU A 72 -20.52 -6.98 -1.75
N GLU A 73 -21.59 -6.64 -1.03
CA GLU A 73 -22.02 -5.25 -0.87
C GLU A 73 -21.19 -4.55 0.19
N LEU A 74 -20.63 -3.39 -0.15
CA LEU A 74 -19.84 -2.58 0.77
C LEU A 74 -19.89 -1.09 0.43
N GLU A 75 -19.62 -0.28 1.42
CA GLU A 75 -19.35 1.13 1.27
C GLU A 75 -17.85 1.33 1.01
N CYS A 76 -17.54 2.18 0.04
CA CYS A 76 -16.17 2.53 -0.34
C CYS A 76 -15.99 4.02 -0.32
N ALA A 77 -15.07 4.52 0.49
CA ALA A 77 -14.64 5.91 0.49
C ALA A 77 -13.17 6.01 0.06
N ILE A 78 -12.89 6.84 -0.95
CA ILE A 78 -11.55 7.06 -1.49
C ILE A 78 -11.13 8.49 -1.18
N GLU A 79 -10.08 8.65 -0.41
CA GLU A 79 -9.44 9.92 -0.08
C GLU A 79 -8.07 10.00 -0.74
N GLU A 80 -7.76 11.15 -1.33
CA GLU A 80 -6.42 11.48 -1.81
C GLU A 80 -5.66 12.24 -0.73
N LYS A 81 -4.46 11.78 -0.42
CA LYS A 81 -3.58 12.42 0.54
C LYS A 81 -2.12 12.19 0.16
N ASP A 82 -1.35 13.27 0.08
CA ASP A 82 0.10 13.22 -0.17
C ASP A 82 0.48 12.37 -1.40
N ASN A 83 -0.23 12.52 -2.52
CA ASN A 83 -0.09 11.73 -3.75
C ASN A 83 -0.33 10.21 -3.56
N ALA A 84 -1.07 9.82 -2.55
CA ALA A 84 -1.50 8.45 -2.29
C ALA A 84 -3.01 8.38 -2.13
N PHE A 85 -3.60 7.23 -2.42
CA PHE A 85 -5.01 6.97 -2.14
C PHE A 85 -5.17 6.15 -0.86
N ILE A 86 -6.04 6.64 0.02
CA ILE A 86 -6.52 5.90 1.19
C ILE A 86 -7.94 5.46 0.88
N VAL A 87 -8.14 4.15 0.83
CA VAL A 87 -9.45 3.54 0.54
C VAL A 87 -9.98 2.90 1.80
N ASN A 88 -11.06 3.44 2.33
CA ASN A 88 -11.76 2.90 3.49
C ASN A 88 -12.95 2.06 3.03
N LEU A 89 -12.93 0.77 3.38
CA LEU A 89 -14.00 -0.16 3.10
C LEU A 89 -14.81 -0.45 4.35
N ASN A 90 -16.13 -0.55 4.18
CA ASN A 90 -17.04 -0.96 5.24
C ASN A 90 -18.14 -1.86 4.66
N ALA A 91 -18.28 -3.06 5.18
CA ALA A 91 -19.33 -4.02 4.81
C ALA A 91 -20.09 -4.45 6.05
N ASP A 92 -21.26 -5.06 5.89
CA ASP A 92 -22.04 -5.63 6.98
C ASP A 92 -21.21 -6.63 7.80
N ASN A 93 -20.36 -7.40 7.12
CA ASN A 93 -19.42 -8.33 7.75
C ASN A 93 -17.97 -8.02 7.38
N ASN A 94 -17.37 -7.07 8.06
CA ASN A 94 -15.97 -6.70 7.88
C ASN A 94 -14.95 -7.82 8.11
N ALA A 95 -15.32 -8.88 8.84
CA ALA A 95 -14.43 -10.03 9.07
C ALA A 95 -14.09 -10.76 7.76
N VAL A 96 -15.00 -10.76 6.77
CA VAL A 96 -14.75 -11.34 5.44
C VAL A 96 -13.70 -10.54 4.69
N LEU A 97 -13.80 -9.20 4.71
CA LEU A 97 -12.84 -8.29 4.08
C LEU A 97 -11.44 -8.40 4.72
N ILE A 98 -11.39 -8.50 6.03
CA ILE A 98 -10.14 -8.59 6.78
C ILE A 98 -9.51 -9.97 6.61
N GLY A 99 -10.31 -11.02 6.80
CA GLY A 99 -9.86 -12.41 6.79
C GLY A 99 -8.98 -12.77 7.98
N LYS A 100 -8.53 -14.03 8.03
CA LYS A 100 -7.70 -14.53 9.13
C LYS A 100 -6.38 -13.73 9.23
N MET A 101 -6.20 -13.04 10.34
CA MET A 101 -5.00 -12.22 10.63
C MET A 101 -4.73 -11.15 9.55
N GLY A 102 -5.77 -10.58 8.92
CA GLY A 102 -5.64 -9.55 7.88
C GLY A 102 -5.12 -10.04 6.53
N LYS A 103 -5.09 -11.36 6.30
CA LYS A 103 -4.55 -11.93 5.05
C LYS A 103 -5.36 -11.54 3.82
N THR A 104 -6.69 -11.53 3.93
CA THR A 104 -7.58 -11.13 2.83
C THR A 104 -7.38 -9.66 2.49
N LEU A 105 -7.38 -8.79 3.48
CA LEU A 105 -7.12 -7.36 3.31
C LEU A 105 -5.73 -7.09 2.70
N SER A 106 -4.72 -7.84 3.10
CA SER A 106 -3.39 -7.75 2.51
C SER A 106 -3.35 -8.19 1.04
N ALA A 107 -4.13 -9.23 0.69
CA ALA A 107 -4.27 -9.68 -0.69
C ALA A 107 -4.99 -8.62 -1.55
N PHE A 108 -6.07 -8.01 -1.07
CA PHE A 108 -6.73 -6.89 -1.75
C PHE A 108 -5.78 -5.74 -2.02
N ASN A 109 -5.03 -5.29 -1.01
CA ASN A 109 -4.02 -4.25 -1.19
C ASN A 109 -3.01 -4.60 -2.31
N THR A 110 -2.59 -5.85 -2.38
CA THR A 110 -1.63 -6.31 -3.40
C THR A 110 -2.23 -6.29 -4.79
N VAL A 111 -3.42 -6.87 -4.96
CA VAL A 111 -4.10 -7.01 -6.26
C VAL A 111 -4.48 -5.64 -6.82
N ILE A 112 -5.13 -4.80 -6.02
CA ILE A 112 -5.62 -3.49 -6.48
C ILE A 112 -4.45 -2.55 -6.80
N LYS A 113 -3.43 -2.53 -5.95
CA LYS A 113 -2.20 -1.77 -6.22
C LYS A 113 -1.51 -2.22 -7.51
N ALA A 114 -1.45 -3.54 -7.74
CA ALA A 114 -0.88 -4.10 -8.96
C ALA A 114 -1.70 -3.71 -10.21
N ALA A 115 -3.02 -3.76 -10.14
CA ALA A 115 -3.91 -3.38 -11.23
C ALA A 115 -3.74 -1.91 -11.62
N VAL A 116 -3.75 -1.00 -10.63
CA VAL A 116 -3.55 0.43 -10.87
C VAL A 116 -2.16 0.71 -11.46
N ASN A 117 -1.11 0.15 -10.87
CA ASN A 117 0.26 0.36 -11.35
C ASN A 117 0.48 -0.21 -12.76
N ALA A 118 -0.18 -1.31 -13.11
CA ALA A 118 -0.16 -1.89 -14.45
C ALA A 118 -0.91 -1.01 -15.46
N LYS A 119 -2.08 -0.49 -15.07
CA LYS A 119 -2.91 0.37 -15.93
C LYS A 119 -2.19 1.68 -16.25
N PHE A 120 -1.69 2.36 -15.22
CA PHE A 120 -1.09 3.69 -15.36
C PHE A 120 0.43 3.66 -15.62
N LYS A 121 1.06 2.49 -15.57
CA LYS A 121 2.52 2.32 -15.74
C LYS A 121 3.34 3.25 -14.83
N LYS A 122 2.81 3.56 -13.66
CA LYS A 122 3.42 4.42 -12.61
C LYS A 122 3.26 3.75 -11.26
N ARG A 123 4.20 4.06 -10.37
CA ARG A 123 4.08 3.64 -8.97
C ARG A 123 3.18 4.63 -8.22
N ILE A 124 1.95 4.23 -8.00
CA ILE A 124 0.96 4.97 -7.24
C ILE A 124 0.76 4.27 -5.90
N ASP A 125 0.83 5.02 -4.82
CA ASP A 125 0.65 4.45 -3.50
C ASP A 125 -0.84 4.42 -3.13
N ILE A 126 -1.31 3.21 -2.79
CA ILE A 126 -2.69 2.93 -2.42
C ILE A 126 -2.67 2.14 -1.12
N LEU A 127 -3.47 2.57 -0.16
CA LEU A 127 -3.69 1.86 1.09
C LEU A 127 -5.17 1.57 1.25
N ILE A 128 -5.53 0.29 1.26
CA ILE A 128 -6.89 -0.15 1.58
C ILE A 128 -6.94 -0.53 3.05
N ASP A 129 -7.91 0.01 3.77
CA ASP A 129 -8.19 -0.32 5.17
C ASP A 129 -9.67 -0.63 5.36
N VAL A 130 -10.00 -1.32 6.43
CA VAL A 130 -11.36 -1.70 6.83
C VAL A 130 -11.57 -1.23 8.26
N ASN A 131 -12.38 -0.18 8.45
CA ASN A 131 -12.73 0.33 9.78
C ASN A 131 -11.52 0.50 10.71
N HIS A 132 -10.44 1.09 10.21
CA HIS A 132 -9.20 1.29 10.96
C HIS A 132 -8.56 0.00 11.50
N TYR A 133 -8.84 -1.15 10.88
CA TYR A 133 -8.34 -2.46 11.31
C TYR A 133 -6.84 -2.47 11.59
N LYS A 134 -6.01 -1.87 10.71
CA LYS A 134 -4.56 -1.87 10.90
C LYS A 134 -4.12 -1.12 12.15
N SER A 135 -4.71 0.04 12.42
CA SER A 135 -4.35 0.84 13.61
C SER A 135 -4.75 0.12 14.90
N ASP A 136 -5.94 -0.47 14.94
CA ASP A 136 -6.43 -1.26 16.07
C ASP A 136 -5.61 -2.53 16.29
N ARG A 137 -5.27 -3.19 15.19
CA ARG A 137 -4.40 -4.37 15.22
C ARG A 137 -3.02 -4.03 15.78
N TYR A 138 -2.41 -2.94 15.32
CA TYR A 138 -1.10 -2.50 15.82
C TYR A 138 -1.16 -2.06 17.29
N TYR A 139 -2.25 -1.44 17.72
CA TYR A 139 -2.45 -1.11 19.14
C TYR A 139 -2.49 -2.38 20.00
N LYS A 140 -3.29 -3.38 19.61
CA LYS A 140 -3.38 -4.69 20.30
C LYS A 140 -2.04 -5.43 20.32
N LEU A 141 -1.30 -5.42 19.20
CA LEU A 141 0.02 -6.03 19.11
C LEU A 141 1.03 -5.38 20.06
N ARG A 142 1.06 -4.05 20.14
CA ARG A 142 1.92 -3.33 21.11
C ARG A 142 1.60 -3.70 22.55
N GLY A 143 0.32 -3.76 22.89
CA GLY A 143 -0.12 -4.19 24.23
C GLY A 143 0.28 -5.62 24.56
N MET A 144 0.08 -6.54 23.61
CA MET A 144 0.49 -7.95 23.74
C MET A 144 2.01 -8.08 23.90
N ALA A 145 2.79 -7.41 23.06
CA ALA A 145 4.25 -7.43 23.11
C ALA A 145 4.77 -6.98 24.48
N LYS A 146 4.25 -5.86 25.00
CA LYS A 146 4.63 -5.34 26.33
C LYS A 146 4.30 -6.33 27.46
N ARG A 147 3.14 -6.99 27.38
CA ARG A 147 2.73 -8.01 28.37
C ARG A 147 3.66 -9.21 28.34
N ILE A 148 3.97 -9.74 27.15
CA ILE A 148 4.86 -10.89 26.97
C ILE A 148 6.30 -10.50 27.33
N GLY A 149 6.77 -9.30 26.97
CA GLY A 149 8.08 -8.80 27.37
C GLY A 149 8.27 -8.81 28.89
N LYS A 150 7.28 -8.33 29.66
CA LYS A 150 7.29 -8.42 31.13
C LYS A 150 7.34 -9.86 31.64
N GLN A 151 6.61 -10.75 31.00
CA GLN A 151 6.64 -12.18 31.36
C GLN A 151 8.02 -12.77 31.10
N VAL A 152 8.62 -12.53 29.93
CA VAL A 152 9.96 -13.02 29.59
C VAL A 152 11.03 -12.44 30.53
N GLN A 153 10.93 -11.15 30.91
CA GLN A 153 11.84 -10.56 31.91
C GLN A 153 11.76 -11.25 33.27
N ARG A 154 10.56 -11.69 33.67
CA ARG A 154 10.36 -12.37 34.98
C ARG A 154 10.77 -13.84 34.96
N ASP A 155 10.35 -14.55 33.89
CA ASP A 155 10.43 -16.01 33.85
C ASP A 155 11.70 -16.49 33.14
N HIS A 156 12.41 -15.58 32.41
CA HIS A 156 13.61 -15.87 31.60
C HIS A 156 13.39 -16.95 30.52
N VAL A 157 12.13 -17.17 30.11
CA VAL A 157 11.75 -18.19 29.13
C VAL A 157 11.49 -17.52 27.79
N LYS A 158 12.14 -17.98 26.71
CA LYS A 158 11.89 -17.53 25.34
C LYS A 158 10.45 -17.84 24.94
N VAL A 159 9.77 -16.86 24.35
CA VAL A 159 8.41 -17.00 23.82
C VAL A 159 8.43 -16.77 22.31
N ALA A 160 7.92 -17.75 21.55
CA ALA A 160 7.64 -17.62 20.14
C ALA A 160 6.18 -17.20 19.96
N LEU A 161 5.95 -16.13 19.16
CA LEU A 161 4.61 -15.66 18.83
C LEU A 161 4.06 -16.39 17.60
N ASP A 162 2.78 -16.24 17.35
CA ASP A 162 2.18 -16.77 16.12
C ASP A 162 2.79 -16.09 14.86
N PRO A 163 2.84 -16.81 13.74
CA PRO A 163 3.25 -16.24 12.46
C PRO A 163 2.43 -15.02 12.09
N MET A 164 3.09 -13.95 11.64
CA MET A 164 2.44 -12.68 11.28
C MET A 164 3.17 -11.96 10.15
N PRO A 165 2.48 -11.03 9.42
CA PRO A 165 3.06 -10.21 8.36
C PRO A 165 4.24 -9.36 8.84
N ASN A 166 5.06 -8.90 7.88
CA ASN A 166 6.27 -8.13 8.18
C ASN A 166 6.01 -6.80 8.89
N ASP A 167 4.94 -6.11 8.54
CA ASP A 167 4.51 -4.86 9.17
C ASP A 167 4.12 -5.08 10.65
N GLU A 168 3.40 -6.16 10.98
CA GLU A 168 3.07 -6.54 12.35
C GLU A 168 4.31 -6.89 13.17
N ARG A 169 5.26 -7.65 12.59
CA ARG A 169 6.52 -7.99 13.26
C ARG A 169 7.34 -6.75 13.61
N LYS A 170 7.39 -5.76 12.70
CA LYS A 170 8.04 -4.46 12.96
C LYS A 170 7.42 -3.70 14.13
N VAL A 171 6.09 -3.78 14.30
CA VAL A 171 5.39 -3.16 15.42
C VAL A 171 5.85 -3.74 16.75
N ILE A 172 6.02 -5.07 16.82
CA ILE A 172 6.49 -5.76 18.03
C ILE A 172 7.95 -5.42 18.33
N HIS A 173 8.83 -5.49 17.31
CA HIS A 173 10.22 -5.11 17.47
C HIS A 173 10.34 -3.66 17.99
N LYS A 174 9.61 -2.71 17.40
CA LYS A 174 9.62 -1.31 17.84
C LYS A 174 9.08 -1.13 19.26
N ALA A 175 8.08 -1.93 19.67
CA ALA A 175 7.48 -1.84 21.00
C ALA A 175 8.41 -2.29 22.13
N LEU A 176 9.42 -3.12 21.81
CA LEU A 176 10.35 -3.74 22.77
C LEU A 176 11.82 -3.34 22.54
N ASN A 177 12.11 -2.52 21.54
CA ASN A 177 13.49 -2.19 21.14
C ASN A 177 14.33 -1.55 22.25
N GLU A 178 13.71 -0.77 23.15
CA GLU A 178 14.39 -0.06 24.24
C GLU A 178 14.23 -0.76 25.60
N TRP A 179 13.75 -2.01 25.59
CA TRP A 179 13.55 -2.75 26.84
C TRP A 179 14.84 -3.43 27.28
N HIS A 180 15.27 -3.15 28.51
CA HIS A 180 16.41 -3.83 29.12
C HIS A 180 16.17 -5.34 29.21
N ASN A 181 17.19 -6.11 28.93
CA ASN A 181 17.18 -7.56 29.04
C ASN A 181 16.19 -8.28 28.12
N ILE A 182 15.68 -7.59 27.08
CA ILE A 182 14.80 -8.17 26.06
C ILE A 182 15.44 -8.08 24.68
N LYS A 183 15.49 -9.23 24.02
CA LYS A 183 15.86 -9.33 22.60
C LYS A 183 14.68 -9.84 21.80
N THR A 184 14.46 -9.24 20.62
CA THR A 184 13.41 -9.69 19.70
C THR A 184 14.05 -10.07 18.36
N GLU A 185 13.75 -11.26 17.88
CA GLU A 185 14.24 -11.79 16.60
C GLU A 185 13.08 -12.33 15.76
N SER A 186 13.16 -12.16 14.43
CA SER A 186 12.19 -12.78 13.52
C SER A 186 12.75 -14.10 13.00
N GLU A 187 12.12 -15.20 13.37
CA GLU A 187 12.47 -16.58 13.00
C GLU A 187 11.46 -17.16 12.00
N GLY A 188 11.85 -18.23 11.30
CA GLY A 188 11.02 -18.88 10.28
C GLY A 188 11.04 -18.17 8.93
N GLU A 189 10.41 -18.80 7.94
CA GLU A 189 10.38 -18.34 6.55
C GLU A 189 8.94 -18.23 6.01
N GLY A 190 8.76 -17.37 5.01
CA GLY A 190 7.50 -17.21 4.30
C GLY A 190 6.32 -16.95 5.24
N SER A 191 5.28 -17.77 5.12
CA SER A 191 4.04 -17.67 5.92
C SER A 191 4.20 -18.10 7.37
N ASN A 192 5.30 -18.79 7.73
CA ASN A 192 5.58 -19.26 9.09
C ASN A 192 6.49 -18.30 9.87
N ARG A 193 6.85 -17.16 9.27
CA ARG A 193 7.74 -16.21 9.91
C ARG A 193 7.06 -15.48 11.06
N HIS A 194 7.69 -15.51 12.23
CA HIS A 194 7.16 -15.03 13.49
C HIS A 194 8.22 -14.27 14.31
N VAL A 195 7.82 -13.64 15.40
CA VAL A 195 8.73 -12.97 16.34
C VAL A 195 8.95 -13.87 17.54
N CYS A 196 10.21 -14.04 17.90
CA CYS A 196 10.64 -14.60 19.18
C CYS A 196 11.08 -13.48 20.11
N ILE A 197 10.66 -13.56 21.37
CA ILE A 197 11.04 -12.66 22.44
C ILE A 197 11.84 -13.46 23.45
N SER A 198 13.08 -13.07 23.71
CA SER A 198 13.99 -13.76 24.62
C SER A 198 14.57 -12.81 25.67
N TYR A 199 14.92 -13.37 26.83
CA TYR A 199 15.72 -12.70 27.83
C TYR A 199 17.19 -12.75 27.42
N VAL A 200 17.91 -11.65 27.62
CA VAL A 200 19.37 -11.56 27.48
C VAL A 200 19.92 -10.90 28.73
N GLU A 201 20.95 -11.48 29.31
CA GLU A 201 21.67 -10.84 30.42
C GLU A 201 22.40 -9.63 29.89
N ASP A 202 22.37 -8.51 30.63
CA ASP A 202 23.24 -7.38 30.32
C ASP A 202 24.68 -7.87 30.41
N SER A 203 25.40 -7.81 29.28
CA SER A 203 26.83 -8.02 29.32
C SER A 203 27.41 -6.88 30.17
N ALA A 204 27.73 -7.16 31.42
CA ALA A 204 28.47 -6.23 32.25
C ALA A 204 29.80 -5.92 31.53
N GLU A 205 29.93 -4.67 31.01
CA GLU A 205 31.23 -4.09 30.69
C GLU A 205 31.97 -3.69 31.97
#